data_8c997823280687967591f98775defdd9
#
_entry.id   8c997823280687967591f98775defdd9
#
_cell.length_a   1.000
_cell.length_b   1.000
_cell.length_c   1.000
_cell.angle_alpha   90.00
_cell.angle_beta   90.00
_cell.angle_gamma   90.00
#
_symmetry.space_group_name_H-M   'P 1'
#
loop_
_entity.id
_entity.type
_entity.pdbx_description
1 polymer ?
#
loop_
_entity_poly.entity_id
_entity_poly.type
_entity_poly.pdbx_seq_one_letter_code
_entity_poly.pdbx_strand_id
1 'polypeptide(L)'
;MVGTDYFIKWVKVEPLSNIRDMDVRRFMWKNIVTWFGIPHNFISDNGFQFNNKAFRRYCCDLGVKNRYSTPAYPQGNRQAETINKVIVSGLNKRLDDTNGRWVEELPHILWTYQTTPRRSTGETPFSMTYGDKAVIPLEIGFPTLKTSLFTPNSNDNLLEKSPDLTKE
;
A
#
# COMPACT_ATOMS: atom_id res chain seq x y z
N MET A 1 11.11 1.87 4.79
CA MET A 1 10.86 1.99 3.33
C MET A 1 9.37 1.96 3.07
N VAL A 2 8.87 2.76 2.12
CA VAL A 2 7.44 2.82 1.74
C VAL A 2 7.31 2.48 0.26
N GLY A 3 6.41 1.58 -0.07
CA GLY A 3 6.01 1.26 -1.44
C GLY A 3 4.50 1.45 -1.58
N THR A 4 4.05 2.01 -2.69
CA THR A 4 2.62 2.22 -2.97
C THR A 4 2.27 1.81 -4.38
N ASP A 5 1.12 1.18 -4.53
CA ASP A 5 0.50 1.00 -5.84
C ASP A 5 -0.10 2.32 -6.32
N TYR A 6 0.16 2.63 -7.59
CA TYR A 6 -0.25 3.91 -8.17
C TYR A 6 -1.78 4.01 -8.34
N PHE A 7 -2.45 2.92 -8.67
CA PHE A 7 -3.88 2.90 -8.97
C PHE A 7 -4.73 2.65 -7.72
N ILE A 8 -4.54 1.52 -7.07
CA ILE A 8 -5.34 1.12 -5.90
C ILE A 8 -4.92 1.82 -4.61
N LYS A 9 -3.81 2.56 -4.62
CA LYS A 9 -3.28 3.30 -3.44
C LYS A 9 -2.91 2.39 -2.26
N TRP A 10 -2.76 1.08 -2.49
CA TRP A 10 -2.29 0.16 -1.48
C TRP A 10 -0.87 0.50 -1.04
N VAL A 11 -0.60 0.40 0.25
CA VAL A 11 0.69 0.77 0.82
C VAL A 11 1.29 -0.41 1.57
N LYS A 12 2.57 -0.65 1.33
CA LYS A 12 3.43 -1.53 2.12
C LYS A 12 4.55 -0.71 2.75
N VAL A 13 4.81 -0.96 4.02
CA VAL A 13 5.87 -0.27 4.77
C VAL A 13 6.71 -1.30 5.50
N GLU A 14 8.02 -1.10 5.50
CA GLU A 14 8.95 -1.88 6.30
C GLU A 14 9.91 -0.92 7.01
N PRO A 15 10.01 -0.99 8.35
CA PRO A 15 10.97 -0.21 9.10
C PRO A 15 12.37 -0.75 8.82
N LEU A 16 13.29 0.13 8.43
CA LEU A 16 14.68 -0.20 8.15
C LEU A 16 15.59 0.82 8.82
N SER A 17 16.61 0.37 9.52
CA SER A 17 17.62 1.25 10.13
C SER A 17 18.54 1.87 9.08
N ASN A 18 18.89 1.09 8.06
CA ASN A 18 19.67 1.51 6.90
C ASN A 18 19.03 0.96 5.64
N ILE A 19 19.06 1.72 4.55
CA ILE A 19 18.49 1.30 3.27
C ILE A 19 19.62 1.05 2.29
N ARG A 20 19.92 -0.23 2.04
CA ARG A 20 20.85 -0.71 1.02
C ARG A 20 20.10 -1.33 -0.15
N ASP A 21 20.78 -1.56 -1.27
CA ASP A 21 20.20 -2.20 -2.44
C ASP A 21 19.61 -3.61 -2.16
N MET A 22 20.24 -4.36 -1.27
CA MET A 22 19.72 -5.66 -0.81
C MET A 22 18.37 -5.53 -0.11
N ASP A 23 18.22 -4.51 0.72
CA ASP A 23 16.99 -4.25 1.47
C ASP A 23 15.87 -3.83 0.53
N VAL A 24 16.18 -3.03 -0.51
CA VAL A 24 15.23 -2.65 -1.57
C VAL A 24 14.76 -3.88 -2.35
N ARG A 25 15.68 -4.75 -2.77
CA ARG A 25 15.34 -5.99 -3.50
C ARG A 25 14.48 -6.92 -2.66
N ARG A 26 14.83 -7.10 -1.38
CA ARG A 26 14.05 -7.92 -0.44
C ARG A 26 12.66 -7.31 -0.20
N PHE A 27 12.57 -6.01 -0.01
CA PHE A 27 11.30 -5.31 0.14
C PHE A 27 10.42 -5.49 -1.10
N MET A 28 10.95 -5.26 -2.29
CA MET A 28 10.22 -5.42 -3.55
C MET A 28 9.71 -6.85 -3.71
N TRP A 29 10.55 -7.85 -3.48
CA TRP A 29 10.16 -9.25 -3.56
C TRP A 29 9.05 -9.58 -2.56
N LYS A 30 9.33 -9.39 -1.26
CA LYS A 30 8.46 -9.78 -0.15
C LYS A 30 7.13 -9.01 -0.12
N ASN A 31 7.14 -7.72 -0.41
CA ASN A 31 5.99 -6.85 -0.19
C ASN A 31 5.22 -6.49 -1.48
N ILE A 32 5.80 -6.72 -2.64
CA ILE A 32 5.19 -6.39 -3.93
C ILE A 32 5.02 -7.64 -4.77
N VAL A 33 6.13 -8.28 -5.19
CA VAL A 33 6.07 -9.38 -6.15
C VAL A 33 5.27 -10.58 -5.63
N THR A 34 5.46 -10.98 -4.37
CA THR A 34 4.75 -12.13 -3.78
C THR A 34 3.26 -11.86 -3.49
N TRP A 35 2.82 -10.60 -3.53
CA TRP A 35 1.44 -10.22 -3.24
C TRP A 35 0.65 -9.83 -4.48
N PHE A 36 1.28 -9.14 -5.41
CA PHE A 36 0.62 -8.50 -6.55
C PHE A 36 1.21 -8.91 -7.90
N GLY A 37 2.21 -9.79 -7.89
CA GLY A 37 2.96 -10.15 -9.10
C GLY A 37 4.04 -9.13 -9.46
N ILE A 38 4.67 -9.34 -10.60
CA ILE A 38 5.78 -8.49 -11.09
C ILE A 38 5.21 -7.19 -11.66
N PRO A 39 5.58 -6.02 -11.10
CA PRO A 39 5.08 -4.75 -11.60
C PRO A 39 5.70 -4.39 -12.95
N HIS A 40 4.93 -3.81 -13.85
CA HIS A 40 5.45 -3.37 -15.15
C HIS A 40 6.45 -2.21 -15.02
N ASN A 41 6.16 -1.25 -14.11
CA ASN A 41 7.00 -0.10 -13.83
C ASN A 41 7.29 -0.01 -12.33
N PHE A 42 8.51 0.33 -11.99
CA PHE A 42 8.91 0.73 -10.66
C PHE A 42 9.40 2.18 -10.72
N ILE A 43 8.81 3.06 -9.92
CA ILE A 43 9.14 4.48 -9.87
C ILE A 43 9.71 4.80 -8.50
N SER A 44 10.89 5.37 -8.45
CA SER A 44 11.55 5.78 -7.21
C SER A 44 12.18 7.17 -7.35
N ASP A 45 12.68 7.70 -6.26
CA ASP A 45 13.65 8.79 -6.31
C ASP A 45 14.97 8.27 -6.92
N ASN A 46 15.89 9.18 -7.19
CA ASN A 46 17.20 8.84 -7.73
C ASN A 46 18.22 8.48 -6.63
N GLY A 47 17.73 7.96 -5.49
CA GLY A 47 18.58 7.53 -4.38
C GLY A 47 19.54 6.41 -4.80
N PHE A 48 20.73 6.40 -4.22
CA PHE A 48 21.79 5.45 -4.55
C PHE A 48 21.32 3.99 -4.43
N GLN A 49 20.47 3.68 -3.44
CA GLN A 49 19.91 2.34 -3.23
C GLN A 49 19.03 1.84 -4.38
N PHE A 50 18.45 2.76 -5.18
CA PHE A 50 17.62 2.45 -6.35
C PHE A 50 18.37 2.60 -7.68
N ASN A 51 19.49 3.34 -7.68
CA ASN A 51 20.22 3.70 -8.90
C ASN A 51 21.60 3.02 -9.02
N ASN A 52 21.84 1.89 -8.34
CA ASN A 52 23.08 1.13 -8.51
C ASN A 52 22.93 -0.01 -9.54
N LYS A 53 24.09 -0.55 -9.97
CA LYS A 53 24.14 -1.64 -10.97
C LYS A 53 23.37 -2.89 -10.52
N ALA A 54 23.46 -3.25 -9.25
CA ALA A 54 22.86 -4.47 -8.71
C ALA A 54 21.32 -4.39 -8.73
N PHE A 55 20.75 -3.26 -8.33
CA PHE A 55 19.30 -3.06 -8.37
C PHE A 55 18.75 -2.96 -9.81
N ARG A 56 19.49 -2.25 -10.70
CA ARG A 56 19.10 -2.19 -12.12
C ARG A 56 19.10 -3.57 -12.77
N ARG A 57 20.12 -4.40 -12.50
CA ARG A 57 20.18 -5.77 -13.00
C ARG A 57 18.99 -6.60 -12.49
N TYR A 58 18.69 -6.51 -11.20
CA TYR A 58 17.53 -7.18 -10.60
C TYR A 58 16.21 -6.79 -11.28
N CYS A 59 15.99 -5.50 -11.53
CA CYS A 59 14.80 -5.05 -12.27
C CYS A 59 14.80 -5.60 -13.72
N CYS A 60 15.94 -5.61 -14.39
CA CYS A 60 16.09 -6.16 -15.74
C CYS A 60 15.75 -7.66 -15.77
N ASP A 61 16.30 -8.43 -14.84
CA ASP A 61 16.07 -9.89 -14.73
C ASP A 61 14.58 -10.22 -14.50
N LEU A 62 13.84 -9.34 -13.81
CA LEU A 62 12.38 -9.45 -13.62
C LEU A 62 11.55 -8.83 -14.76
N GLY A 63 12.17 -8.18 -15.75
CA GLY A 63 11.44 -7.46 -16.80
C GLY A 63 10.76 -6.16 -16.32
N VAL A 64 11.16 -5.63 -15.16
CA VAL A 64 10.61 -4.41 -14.57
C VAL A 64 11.27 -3.17 -15.16
N LYS A 65 10.49 -2.22 -15.66
CA LYS A 65 10.98 -0.92 -16.09
C LYS A 65 11.23 -0.02 -14.89
N ASN A 66 12.51 0.16 -14.53
CA ASN A 66 12.91 1.08 -13.45
C ASN A 66 12.93 2.53 -13.96
N ARG A 67 12.16 3.41 -13.35
CA ARG A 67 12.05 4.83 -13.67
C ARG A 67 12.38 5.68 -12.45
N TYR A 68 13.02 6.82 -12.67
CA TYR A 68 13.38 7.75 -11.61
C TYR A 68 12.60 9.05 -11.75
N SER A 69 12.11 9.58 -10.63
CA SER A 69 11.69 10.96 -10.59
C SER A 69 12.91 11.86 -10.67
N THR A 70 12.83 12.87 -11.50
CA THR A 70 13.88 13.89 -11.62
C THR A 70 13.43 15.19 -10.99
N PRO A 71 14.34 16.11 -10.60
CA PRO A 71 13.96 17.45 -10.13
C PRO A 71 13.09 18.20 -11.14
N ALA A 72 13.25 17.94 -12.43
CA ALA A 72 12.44 18.52 -13.49
C ALA A 72 11.05 17.85 -13.62
N TYR A 73 10.87 16.63 -13.07
CA TYR A 73 9.61 15.89 -13.11
C TYR A 73 9.33 15.21 -11.76
N PRO A 74 9.09 15.98 -10.68
CA PRO A 74 8.90 15.46 -9.33
C PRO A 74 7.59 14.70 -9.15
N GLN A 75 6.67 14.85 -10.11
CA GLN A 75 5.32 14.26 -10.05
C GLN A 75 5.34 12.73 -9.99
N GLY A 76 6.37 12.07 -10.55
CA GLY A 76 6.51 10.62 -10.55
C GLY A 76 6.58 9.99 -9.16
N ASN A 77 7.20 10.66 -8.19
CA ASN A 77 7.33 10.18 -6.80
C ASN A 77 6.39 10.88 -5.81
N ARG A 78 5.65 11.88 -6.25
CA ARG A 78 4.80 12.72 -5.38
C ARG A 78 3.81 11.90 -4.54
N GLN A 79 3.30 10.81 -5.11
CA GLN A 79 2.36 9.95 -4.39
C GLN A 79 3.03 9.25 -3.20
N ALA A 80 4.19 8.63 -3.41
CA ALA A 80 4.94 7.97 -2.34
C ALA A 80 5.37 8.97 -1.25
N GLU A 81 5.80 10.17 -1.64
CA GLU A 81 6.15 11.24 -0.69
C GLU A 81 4.93 11.69 0.13
N THR A 82 3.77 11.87 -0.51
CA THR A 82 2.53 12.26 0.17
C THR A 82 2.11 11.20 1.18
N ILE A 83 2.16 9.94 0.79
CA ILE A 83 1.82 8.81 1.66
C ILE A 83 2.81 8.72 2.83
N ASN A 84 4.10 8.87 2.56
CA ASN A 84 5.12 8.87 3.61
C ASN A 84 4.84 9.97 4.65
N LYS A 85 4.47 11.18 4.22
CA LYS A 85 4.07 12.27 5.12
C LYS A 85 2.84 11.91 5.96
N VAL A 86 1.85 11.26 5.38
CA VAL A 86 0.65 10.82 6.12
C VAL A 86 1.02 9.79 7.18
N ILE A 87 1.86 8.81 6.85
CA ILE A 87 2.30 7.77 7.79
C ILE A 87 3.12 8.40 8.92
N VAL A 88 4.09 9.24 8.60
CA VAL A 88 4.92 9.92 9.60
C VAL A 88 4.08 10.82 10.51
N SER A 89 3.13 11.58 9.94
CA SER A 89 2.20 12.39 10.74
C SER A 89 1.32 11.54 11.66
N GLY A 90 0.86 10.40 11.18
CA GLY A 90 0.09 9.45 12.00
C GLY A 90 0.93 8.87 13.13
N LEU A 91 2.20 8.52 12.86
CA LEU A 91 3.16 8.06 13.87
C LEU A 91 3.40 9.13 14.92
N ASN A 92 3.72 10.36 14.53
CA ASN A 92 4.00 11.44 15.46
C ASN A 92 2.85 11.69 16.44
N LYS A 93 1.61 11.65 15.96
CA LYS A 93 0.42 11.81 16.84
C LYS A 93 0.25 10.71 17.88
N ARG A 94 0.79 9.52 17.65
CA ARG A 94 0.67 8.37 18.54
C ARG A 94 1.91 8.17 19.42
N LEU A 95 3.05 8.74 19.04
CA LEU A 95 4.32 8.58 19.75
C LEU A 95 4.32 9.27 21.12
N ASP A 96 3.55 10.34 21.27
CA ASP A 96 3.37 11.02 22.56
C ASP A 96 2.75 10.10 23.60
N ASP A 97 1.92 9.13 23.17
CA ASP A 97 1.22 8.17 24.03
C ASP A 97 1.99 6.84 24.25
N THR A 98 2.97 6.50 23.40
CA THR A 98 3.54 5.13 23.33
C THR A 98 5.02 5.02 23.70
N ASN A 99 5.62 6.03 24.33
CA ASN A 99 7.03 6.02 24.74
C ASN A 99 8.01 5.62 23.60
N GLY A 100 7.76 6.02 22.38
CA GLY A 100 8.68 5.88 21.26
C GLY A 100 8.64 4.54 20.49
N ARG A 101 7.73 3.62 20.80
CA ARG A 101 7.61 2.31 20.10
C ARG A 101 6.86 2.40 18.77
N TRP A 102 7.33 3.27 17.88
CA TRP A 102 6.68 3.56 16.62
C TRP A 102 6.48 2.36 15.67
N VAL A 103 7.33 1.34 15.78
CA VAL A 103 7.23 0.12 14.94
C VAL A 103 5.97 -0.66 15.27
N GLU A 104 5.56 -0.68 16.54
CA GLU A 104 4.35 -1.35 17.03
C GLU A 104 3.08 -0.63 16.59
N GLU A 105 3.14 0.71 16.43
CA GLU A 105 2.00 1.53 15.97
C GLU A 105 1.81 1.51 14.44
N LEU A 106 2.82 1.10 13.69
CA LEU A 106 2.79 1.12 12.23
C LEU A 106 1.64 0.30 11.63
N PRO A 107 1.30 -0.92 12.11
CA PRO A 107 0.14 -1.68 11.61
C PRO A 107 -1.19 -0.93 11.77
N HIS A 108 -1.41 -0.23 12.88
CA HIS A 108 -2.64 0.54 13.13
C HIS A 108 -2.78 1.71 12.17
N ILE A 109 -1.67 2.40 11.87
CA ILE A 109 -1.66 3.51 10.92
C ILE A 109 -1.91 3.03 9.52
N LEU A 110 -1.28 1.91 9.13
CA LEU A 110 -1.50 1.31 7.82
C LEU A 110 -2.93 0.82 7.64
N TRP A 111 -3.50 0.19 8.66
CA TRP A 111 -4.91 -0.22 8.67
C TRP A 111 -5.83 0.99 8.45
N THR A 112 -5.67 2.04 9.25
CA THR A 112 -6.43 3.29 9.10
C THR A 112 -6.27 3.87 7.69
N TYR A 113 -5.05 3.87 7.15
CA TYR A 113 -4.81 4.34 5.79
C TYR A 113 -5.55 3.50 4.75
N GLN A 114 -5.47 2.18 4.85
CA GLN A 114 -6.03 1.24 3.88
C GLN A 114 -7.56 1.19 3.90
N THR A 115 -8.17 1.47 5.03
CA THR A 115 -9.63 1.45 5.23
C THR A 115 -10.30 2.81 5.14
N THR A 116 -9.53 3.89 4.91
CA THR A 116 -10.07 5.24 4.72
C THR A 116 -10.25 5.54 3.22
N PRO A 117 -11.43 5.99 2.77
CA PRO A 117 -11.67 6.34 1.37
C PRO A 117 -10.73 7.43 0.85
N ARG A 118 -10.27 7.29 -0.39
CA ARG A 118 -9.41 8.27 -1.06
C ARG A 118 -10.23 9.22 -1.90
N ARG A 119 -9.94 10.52 -1.81
CA ARG A 119 -10.63 11.54 -2.61
C ARG A 119 -10.53 11.30 -4.12
N SER A 120 -9.42 10.71 -4.56
CA SER A 120 -9.15 10.47 -5.99
C SER A 120 -9.95 9.31 -6.59
N THR A 121 -10.36 8.34 -5.78
CA THR A 121 -11.05 7.12 -6.24
C THR A 121 -12.47 7.02 -5.69
N GLY A 122 -12.77 7.70 -4.59
CA GLY A 122 -14.02 7.52 -3.82
C GLY A 122 -14.03 6.24 -2.97
N GLU A 123 -13.06 5.33 -3.21
CA GLU A 123 -12.97 4.01 -2.60
C GLU A 123 -11.81 3.91 -1.61
N THR A 124 -11.83 2.88 -0.77
CA THR A 124 -10.71 2.55 0.10
C THR A 124 -9.67 1.72 -0.67
N PRO A 125 -8.36 1.82 -0.34
CA PRO A 125 -7.38 0.90 -0.88
C PRO A 125 -7.72 -0.57 -0.59
N PHE A 126 -8.39 -0.84 0.53
CA PHE A 126 -8.83 -2.18 0.89
C PHE A 126 -9.89 -2.71 -0.07
N SER A 127 -10.96 -1.94 -0.32
CA SER A 127 -12.03 -2.36 -1.23
C SER A 127 -11.52 -2.56 -2.67
N MET A 128 -10.62 -1.68 -3.12
CA MET A 128 -9.99 -1.80 -4.44
C MET A 128 -9.07 -3.02 -4.58
N THR A 129 -8.53 -3.54 -3.47
CA THR A 129 -7.62 -4.70 -3.49
C THR A 129 -8.38 -6.02 -3.37
N TYR A 130 -9.41 -6.07 -2.50
CA TYR A 130 -10.10 -7.31 -2.13
C TYR A 130 -11.53 -7.40 -2.69
N GLY A 131 -12.02 -6.34 -3.34
CA GLY A 131 -13.37 -6.28 -3.90
C GLY A 131 -14.48 -6.09 -2.86
N ASP A 132 -14.13 -5.97 -1.58
CA ASP A 132 -15.10 -5.86 -0.49
C ASP A 132 -14.68 -4.80 0.54
N LYS A 133 -15.61 -4.39 1.40
CA LYS A 133 -15.34 -3.41 2.46
C LYS A 133 -14.70 -4.08 3.67
N ALA A 134 -13.70 -3.40 4.23
CA ALA A 134 -13.06 -3.86 5.47
C ALA A 134 -14.06 -3.82 6.64
N VAL A 135 -14.13 -4.92 7.39
CA VAL A 135 -14.84 -4.94 8.68
C VAL A 135 -13.93 -4.28 9.72
N ILE A 136 -14.40 -3.18 10.30
CA ILE A 136 -13.65 -2.47 11.35
C ILE A 136 -13.77 -3.26 12.65
N PRO A 137 -12.68 -3.51 13.41
CA PRO A 137 -12.73 -4.32 14.63
C PRO A 137 -13.77 -3.87 15.66
N LEU A 138 -14.10 -2.57 15.72
CA LEU A 138 -15.15 -2.03 16.58
C LEU A 138 -16.54 -2.52 16.16
N GLU A 139 -16.76 -2.81 14.88
CA GLU A 139 -18.02 -3.34 14.37
C GLU A 139 -18.26 -4.80 14.77
N ILE A 140 -17.19 -5.54 15.10
CA ILE A 140 -17.29 -6.92 15.61
C ILE A 140 -17.78 -6.91 17.06
N GLY A 141 -17.31 -5.95 17.88
CA GLY A 141 -17.73 -5.81 19.29
C GLY A 141 -19.05 -5.06 19.49
N PHE A 142 -19.38 -4.17 18.57
CA PHE A 142 -20.60 -3.37 18.57
C PHE A 142 -21.23 -3.42 17.18
N PRO A 143 -22.12 -4.39 16.92
CA PRO A 143 -22.72 -4.53 15.60
C PRO A 143 -23.46 -3.25 15.20
N THR A 144 -22.99 -2.64 14.12
CA THR A 144 -23.68 -1.51 13.47
C THR A 144 -24.84 -2.04 12.63
N LEU A 145 -25.75 -1.16 12.21
CA LEU A 145 -26.82 -1.53 11.28
C LEU A 145 -26.28 -2.24 10.01
N LYS A 146 -25.07 -1.90 9.56
CA LYS A 146 -24.44 -2.56 8.41
C LYS A 146 -24.03 -4.01 8.69
N THR A 147 -23.43 -4.27 9.87
CA THR A 147 -23.02 -5.64 10.25
C THR A 147 -24.23 -6.49 10.65
N SER A 148 -25.28 -5.90 11.22
CA SER A 148 -26.52 -6.62 11.55
C SER A 148 -27.36 -6.99 10.33
N LEU A 149 -27.21 -6.25 9.22
CA LEU A 149 -27.88 -6.52 7.94
C LEU A 149 -27.01 -7.38 6.99
N PHE A 150 -25.78 -7.69 7.37
CA PHE A 150 -24.91 -8.56 6.56
C PHE A 150 -25.44 -9.99 6.61
N THR A 151 -25.86 -10.47 5.45
CA THR A 151 -26.14 -11.90 5.23
C THR A 151 -25.18 -12.40 4.15
N PRO A 152 -24.49 -13.54 4.37
CA PRO A 152 -23.55 -14.09 3.38
C PRO A 152 -24.20 -14.27 2.00
N ASN A 153 -25.42 -14.75 1.93
CA ASN A 153 -26.16 -14.94 0.68
C ASN A 153 -26.47 -13.64 -0.09
N SER A 154 -26.59 -12.51 0.62
CA SER A 154 -26.79 -11.20 -0.03
C SER A 154 -25.51 -10.68 -0.67
N ASN A 155 -24.36 -11.00 -0.08
CA ASN A 155 -23.05 -10.61 -0.60
C ASN A 155 -22.70 -11.43 -1.87
N ASP A 156 -22.97 -12.73 -1.87
CA ASP A 156 -22.74 -13.61 -3.03
C ASP A 156 -23.55 -13.14 -4.24
N ASN A 157 -24.82 -12.73 -4.03
CA ASN A 157 -25.66 -12.17 -5.10
C ASN A 157 -25.17 -10.81 -5.64
N LEU A 158 -24.44 -10.05 -4.84
CA LEU A 158 -23.83 -8.79 -5.27
C LEU A 158 -22.52 -9.02 -6.03
N LEU A 159 -21.76 -10.05 -5.67
CA LEU A 159 -20.54 -10.48 -6.37
C LEU A 159 -20.88 -11.07 -7.75
N GLU A 160 -21.93 -11.86 -7.87
CA GLU A 160 -22.42 -12.38 -9.16
C GLU A 160 -22.92 -11.28 -10.12
N LYS A 161 -23.37 -10.14 -9.59
CA LYS A 161 -23.84 -8.97 -10.38
C LYS A 161 -22.74 -7.99 -10.72
N SER A 162 -21.50 -8.22 -10.29
CA SER A 162 -20.35 -7.39 -10.66
C SER A 162 -19.87 -7.80 -12.05
N PRO A 163 -20.06 -6.96 -13.09
CA PRO A 163 -19.83 -7.36 -14.49
C PRO A 163 -18.35 -7.55 -14.87
N ASP A 164 -17.42 -7.31 -13.97
CA ASP A 164 -15.98 -7.37 -14.24
C ASP A 164 -15.33 -8.74 -14.01
N LEU A 165 -16.07 -9.76 -13.55
CA LEU A 165 -15.49 -11.08 -13.24
C LEU A 165 -15.89 -12.19 -14.23
N THR A 166 -16.57 -11.86 -15.33
CA THR A 166 -17.05 -12.85 -16.31
C THR A 166 -16.54 -12.63 -17.74
N LYS A 167 -15.31 -12.16 -17.92
CA LYS A 167 -14.63 -12.18 -19.23
C LYS A 167 -13.17 -12.56 -19.06
N GLU A 168 -12.93 -13.84 -18.95
CA GLU A 168 -11.81 -14.58 -19.55
C GLU A 168 -12.33 -15.95 -19.96
#